data_cd759226c249f25de68b6fec2c7894a2
#
_entry.id   cd759226c249f25de68b6fec2c7894a2
#
_cell.length_a   1.000
_cell.length_b   1.000
_cell.length_c   1.000
_cell.angle_alpha   90.00
_cell.angle_beta   90.00
_cell.angle_gamma   90.00
#
_symmetry.space_group_name_H-M   'P 1'
#
loop_
_entity.id
_entity.type
_entity.pdbx_description
1 polymer ?
#
loop_
_entity_poly.entity_id
_entity_poly.type
_entity_poly.pdbx_seq_one_letter_code
_entity_poly.pdbx_strand_id
1 'polypeptide(L)'
;MFVCATSSLSSLCFSSFSIERERERERERERVSKMKGEMSRLQPLISFLLGAAMAAALILFYISADPGQRPVEISTWINASTSTASADQVDETNMASTKKLNETNLAPPEMDTTSQDLAQLLKNAAMDDGTVIMTSINEAWAAPNSLLDLFLESFREGEEIQHLLDHVLIVAMDPKAFERCRSLHPHCYFLETRGADYKSEKIYMTKDYLEMMWGRNKFQQTILELGYNFLFTDVDILWFRNPLRHIAIASHIAISSDFFVGDPDSLVNFPNGGFLYVRSCERTVEFYKNWQLSRDKYPGKHEQNVFNLIKGELSARLKVKIQFLDTAYCSGFCQLAKDLNRVCTVHANCCIGLAGKLHDLRSVLQDWKKYRAGSLAERMTGKFQWTVPGICIH
;
A
#
# COMPACT_ATOMS: atom_id res chain seq x y z
N MET A 1 6.69 -66.46 -19.81
CA MET A 1 6.23 -65.90 -21.08
C MET A 1 4.86 -65.27 -20.89
N PHE A 2 4.82 -64.00 -20.60
CA PHE A 2 3.72 -63.04 -20.81
C PHE A 2 4.25 -61.68 -20.37
N VAL A 3 4.72 -60.95 -21.36
CA VAL A 3 5.17 -59.54 -21.23
C VAL A 3 4.39 -58.73 -22.25
N CYS A 4 4.01 -57.55 -21.86
CA CYS A 4 3.52 -56.44 -22.68
C CYS A 4 2.04 -56.41 -23.10
N ALA A 5 1.32 -55.44 -22.49
CA ALA A 5 0.46 -54.48 -23.18
C ALA A 5 -0.24 -53.52 -22.20
N THR A 6 0.44 -52.45 -21.72
CA THR A 6 -0.22 -51.35 -20.96
C THR A 6 0.43 -49.98 -21.17
N SER A 7 0.90 -49.64 -22.38
CA SER A 7 1.55 -48.33 -22.62
C SER A 7 0.89 -47.43 -23.67
N SER A 8 -0.22 -47.80 -24.28
CA SER A 8 -0.83 -47.00 -25.36
C SER A 8 -2.13 -46.26 -25.00
N LEU A 9 -2.75 -46.54 -23.85
CA LEU A 9 -4.01 -45.89 -23.44
C LEU A 9 -3.79 -44.59 -22.64
N SER A 10 -2.66 -44.39 -21.97
CA SER A 10 -2.37 -43.17 -21.21
C SER A 10 -2.00 -41.97 -22.10
N SER A 11 -1.42 -42.20 -23.27
CA SER A 11 -1.02 -41.13 -24.20
C SER A 11 -2.21 -40.49 -24.93
N LEU A 12 -3.26 -41.26 -25.22
CA LEU A 12 -4.47 -40.75 -25.87
C LEU A 12 -5.39 -39.96 -24.94
N CYS A 13 -5.40 -40.25 -23.66
CA CYS A 13 -6.17 -39.52 -22.69
C CYS A 13 -5.56 -38.12 -22.39
N PHE A 14 -4.23 -37.99 -22.37
CA PHE A 14 -3.54 -36.71 -22.17
C PHE A 14 -3.72 -35.76 -23.36
N SER A 15 -3.77 -36.23 -24.58
CA SER A 15 -3.98 -35.40 -25.77
C SER A 15 -5.41 -34.88 -25.87
N SER A 16 -6.43 -35.65 -25.48
CA SER A 16 -7.84 -35.19 -25.44
C SER A 16 -8.06 -34.09 -24.43
N PHE A 17 -7.48 -34.19 -23.24
CA PHE A 17 -7.57 -33.14 -22.19
C PHE A 17 -6.86 -31.83 -22.59
N SER A 18 -5.79 -31.91 -23.34
CA SER A 18 -5.06 -30.75 -23.85
C SER A 18 -5.88 -29.99 -24.90
N ILE A 19 -6.51 -30.70 -25.82
CA ILE A 19 -7.34 -30.15 -26.91
C ILE A 19 -8.63 -29.50 -26.34
N GLU A 20 -9.20 -30.08 -25.29
CA GLU A 20 -10.42 -29.59 -24.67
C GLU A 20 -10.16 -28.29 -23.92
N ARG A 21 -9.03 -28.17 -23.20
CA ARG A 21 -8.59 -26.92 -22.58
C ARG A 21 -8.27 -25.80 -23.58
N GLU A 22 -7.73 -26.17 -24.73
CA GLU A 22 -7.43 -25.20 -25.79
C GLU A 22 -8.73 -24.62 -26.40
N ARG A 23 -9.74 -25.46 -26.64
CA ARG A 23 -11.07 -25.05 -27.09
C ARG A 23 -11.82 -24.21 -26.05
N GLU A 24 -11.67 -24.49 -24.76
CA GLU A 24 -12.24 -23.64 -23.70
C GLU A 24 -11.59 -22.26 -23.69
N ARG A 25 -10.27 -22.18 -23.81
CA ARG A 25 -9.55 -20.89 -23.90
C ARG A 25 -9.93 -20.08 -25.13
N GLU A 26 -10.15 -20.74 -26.27
CA GLU A 26 -10.63 -20.04 -27.47
C GLU A 26 -12.05 -19.48 -27.29
N ARG A 27 -12.98 -20.26 -26.75
CA ARG A 27 -14.34 -19.77 -26.43
C ARG A 27 -14.35 -18.61 -25.43
N GLU A 28 -13.45 -18.65 -24.46
CA GLU A 28 -13.33 -17.55 -23.47
C GLU A 28 -12.75 -16.29 -24.11
N ARG A 29 -11.77 -16.41 -25.00
CA ARG A 29 -11.25 -15.29 -25.80
C ARG A 29 -12.32 -14.68 -26.72
N GLU A 30 -13.14 -15.50 -27.38
CA GLU A 30 -14.26 -15.00 -28.18
C GLU A 30 -15.32 -14.27 -27.36
N ARG A 31 -15.67 -14.78 -26.15
CA ARG A 31 -16.59 -14.12 -25.22
C ARG A 31 -16.03 -12.76 -24.75
N VAL A 32 -14.77 -12.71 -24.38
CA VAL A 32 -14.11 -11.46 -23.97
C VAL A 32 -14.05 -10.44 -25.10
N SER A 33 -13.75 -10.90 -26.32
CA SER A 33 -13.74 -10.05 -27.51
C SER A 33 -15.13 -9.47 -27.82
N LYS A 34 -16.17 -10.28 -27.70
CA LYS A 34 -17.57 -9.87 -27.91
C LYS A 34 -18.03 -8.85 -26.87
N MET A 35 -17.69 -9.07 -25.57
CA MET A 35 -17.97 -8.12 -24.49
C MET A 35 -17.24 -6.79 -24.69
N LYS A 36 -15.97 -6.82 -25.12
CA LYS A 36 -15.21 -5.59 -25.44
C LYS A 36 -15.86 -4.79 -26.58
N GLY A 37 -16.38 -5.48 -27.60
CA GLY A 37 -17.10 -4.87 -28.72
C GLY A 37 -18.43 -4.22 -28.28
N GLU A 38 -19.17 -4.85 -27.39
CA GLU A 38 -20.41 -4.30 -26.83
C GLU A 38 -20.16 -3.11 -25.89
N MET A 39 -19.15 -3.20 -25.03
CA MET A 39 -18.76 -2.08 -24.16
C MET A 39 -18.27 -0.86 -24.94
N SER A 40 -17.51 -1.07 -26.02
CA SER A 40 -17.07 0.01 -26.91
C SER A 40 -18.25 0.75 -27.59
N ARG A 41 -19.33 0.06 -27.89
CA ARG A 41 -20.55 0.67 -28.46
C ARG A 41 -21.38 1.45 -27.44
N LEU A 42 -21.34 1.05 -26.16
CA LEU A 42 -22.06 1.71 -25.07
C LEU A 42 -21.31 2.90 -24.47
N GLN A 43 -19.97 2.96 -24.63
CA GLN A 43 -19.13 4.01 -24.05
C GLN A 43 -19.56 5.44 -24.44
N PRO A 44 -19.91 5.76 -25.71
CA PRO A 44 -20.38 7.12 -26.04
C PRO A 44 -21.74 7.45 -25.42
N LEU A 45 -22.64 6.48 -25.26
CA LEU A 45 -23.95 6.67 -24.61
C LEU A 45 -23.77 6.93 -23.10
N ILE A 46 -22.89 6.20 -22.43
CA ILE A 46 -22.58 6.41 -21.01
C ILE A 46 -21.94 7.77 -20.79
N SER A 47 -21.01 8.18 -21.65
CA SER A 47 -20.36 9.50 -21.58
C SER A 47 -21.36 10.64 -21.80
N PHE A 48 -22.30 10.47 -22.72
CA PHE A 48 -23.37 11.44 -22.98
C PHE A 48 -24.32 11.59 -21.79
N LEU A 49 -24.75 10.47 -21.18
CA LEU A 49 -25.62 10.48 -20.00
C LEU A 49 -24.94 11.10 -18.78
N LEU A 50 -23.66 10.82 -18.56
CA LEU A 50 -22.89 11.44 -17.48
C LEU A 50 -22.71 12.94 -17.71
N GLY A 51 -22.45 13.37 -18.94
CA GLY A 51 -22.37 14.78 -19.30
C GLY A 51 -23.70 15.53 -19.09
N ALA A 52 -24.82 14.91 -19.49
CA ALA A 52 -26.14 15.47 -19.28
C ALA A 52 -26.52 15.56 -17.80
N ALA A 53 -26.17 14.56 -16.98
CA ALA A 53 -26.42 14.57 -15.54
C ALA A 53 -25.59 15.66 -14.84
N MET A 54 -24.33 15.86 -15.23
CA MET A 54 -23.48 16.95 -14.72
C MET A 54 -24.01 18.32 -15.08
N ALA A 55 -24.47 18.52 -16.32
CA ALA A 55 -25.09 19.77 -16.76
C ALA A 55 -26.38 20.07 -15.98
N ALA A 56 -27.22 19.08 -15.75
CA ALA A 56 -28.45 19.22 -14.95
C ALA A 56 -28.13 19.57 -13.49
N ALA A 57 -27.11 18.95 -12.88
CA ALA A 57 -26.68 19.26 -11.54
C ALA A 57 -26.13 20.70 -11.41
N LEU A 58 -25.39 21.18 -12.40
CA LEU A 58 -24.88 22.56 -12.43
C LEU A 58 -26.03 23.57 -12.59
N ILE A 59 -27.04 23.27 -13.41
CA ILE A 59 -28.22 24.11 -13.55
C ILE A 59 -29.04 24.16 -12.25
N LEU A 60 -29.26 23.03 -11.59
CA LEU A 60 -29.92 22.98 -10.29
C LEU A 60 -29.14 23.73 -9.20
N PHE A 61 -27.81 23.63 -9.18
CA PHE A 61 -26.97 24.40 -8.29
C PHE A 61 -27.08 25.90 -8.53
N TYR A 62 -27.11 26.32 -9.80
CA TYR A 62 -27.26 27.73 -10.18
C TYR A 62 -28.67 28.31 -9.83
N ILE A 63 -29.71 27.49 -9.96
CA ILE A 63 -31.11 27.89 -9.60
C ILE A 63 -31.29 27.91 -8.07
N SER A 64 -30.56 27.06 -7.32
CA SER A 64 -30.67 26.97 -5.86
C SER A 64 -29.73 27.97 -5.11
N ALA A 65 -28.85 28.67 -5.80
CA ALA A 65 -27.99 29.68 -5.21
C ALA A 65 -28.83 30.96 -4.92
N ASP A 66 -28.91 31.31 -3.65
CA ASP A 66 -29.59 32.51 -3.13
C ASP A 66 -29.03 33.78 -3.82
N PRO A 67 -29.90 34.69 -4.34
CA PRO A 67 -29.46 35.90 -5.06
C PRO A 67 -28.61 36.89 -4.23
N GLY A 68 -28.41 36.61 -2.94
CA GLY A 68 -27.67 37.49 -2.01
C GLY A 68 -26.16 37.31 -1.95
N GLN A 69 -25.58 36.27 -2.56
CA GLN A 69 -24.14 36.03 -2.57
C GLN A 69 -23.58 36.01 -4.00
N ARG A 70 -23.40 37.20 -4.58
CA ARG A 70 -22.58 37.33 -5.79
C ARG A 70 -21.09 37.34 -5.40
N PRO A 71 -20.21 36.55 -6.10
CA PRO A 71 -18.76 36.64 -5.91
C PRO A 71 -18.28 38.04 -6.29
N VAL A 72 -17.49 38.62 -5.43
CA VAL A 72 -16.77 39.88 -5.66
C VAL A 72 -15.84 39.70 -6.87
N GLU A 73 -15.92 40.64 -7.82
CA GLU A 73 -15.12 40.69 -9.03
C GLU A 73 -13.62 40.64 -8.72
N ILE A 74 -12.94 39.68 -9.37
CA ILE A 74 -11.49 39.66 -9.48
C ILE A 74 -11.10 40.66 -10.59
N SER A 75 -10.99 41.91 -10.20
CA SER A 75 -10.29 42.91 -11.01
C SER A 75 -9.72 43.95 -10.06
N THR A 76 -8.43 43.86 -9.82
CA THR A 76 -7.47 44.92 -9.45
C THR A 76 -6.32 44.37 -8.61
N TRP A 77 -5.33 43.75 -9.27
CA TRP A 77 -3.94 43.70 -8.77
C TRP A 77 -2.97 43.57 -9.94
N ILE A 78 -3.02 44.57 -10.85
CA ILE A 78 -1.89 44.87 -11.72
C ILE A 78 -1.73 46.38 -11.64
N ASN A 79 -0.77 46.82 -10.81
CA ASN A 79 0.04 48.04 -10.95
C ASN A 79 0.45 48.59 -9.57
N ALA A 80 1.71 48.40 -9.25
CA ALA A 80 2.57 49.29 -8.49
C ALA A 80 3.94 48.61 -8.44
N SER A 81 4.78 48.87 -9.45
CA SER A 81 5.65 50.05 -9.58
C SER A 81 6.91 49.93 -8.74
N THR A 82 7.96 49.63 -9.43
CA THR A 82 9.32 50.20 -9.32
C THR A 82 9.45 51.45 -8.42
N SER A 83 10.36 51.37 -7.47
CA SER A 83 11.21 52.49 -7.02
C SER A 83 12.44 51.88 -6.34
N THR A 84 13.57 51.83 -7.04
CA THR A 84 14.80 52.65 -6.93
C THR A 84 15.40 52.79 -5.55
N ALA A 85 16.56 52.13 -5.41
CA ALA A 85 17.86 52.58 -4.93
C ALA A 85 17.99 53.50 -3.72
N SER A 86 18.79 53.06 -2.77
CA SER A 86 20.00 53.83 -2.47
C SER A 86 21.01 52.97 -1.72
N ALA A 87 22.21 53.05 -2.22
CA ALA A 87 23.42 52.53 -1.60
C ALA A 87 23.83 53.51 -0.47
N ASP A 88 24.35 52.95 0.60
CA ASP A 88 25.34 53.67 1.40
C ASP A 88 26.45 52.72 1.82
N GLN A 89 27.63 53.26 1.64
CA GLN A 89 28.95 52.67 1.76
C GLN A 89 29.48 52.74 3.18
N VAL A 90 30.51 51.90 3.40
CA VAL A 90 31.73 52.13 4.19
C VAL A 90 31.67 51.83 5.68
N ASP A 91 32.42 50.85 6.15
CA ASP A 91 33.74 51.11 6.71
C ASP A 91 34.57 49.82 6.86
N GLU A 92 35.74 49.80 6.23
CA GLU A 92 36.90 48.97 6.54
C GLU A 92 37.61 49.56 7.74
N THR A 93 37.94 48.77 8.73
CA THR A 93 39.27 48.81 9.37
C THR A 93 39.51 47.63 10.34
N ASN A 94 40.56 46.91 10.08
CA ASN A 94 41.63 46.51 10.97
C ASN A 94 41.56 45.21 11.81
N MET A 95 42.46 44.44 11.50
CA MET A 95 43.69 43.97 12.17
C MET A 95 43.77 42.49 12.50
N ALA A 96 44.75 41.94 11.87
CA ALA A 96 45.36 40.66 12.09
C ALA A 96 45.58 40.28 13.57
N SER A 97 45.26 39.08 13.96
CA SER A 97 45.90 38.37 15.03
C SER A 97 46.04 36.88 14.66
N THR A 98 47.21 36.51 14.33
CA THR A 98 47.69 35.12 14.23
C THR A 98 47.54 34.43 15.56
N LYS A 99 46.74 33.35 15.59
CA LYS A 99 46.81 32.34 16.63
C LYS A 99 46.82 30.92 16.06
N LYS A 100 47.88 30.24 16.43
CA LYS A 100 48.27 28.86 16.20
C LYS A 100 47.13 27.87 15.96
N LEU A 101 47.29 27.05 14.91
CA LEU A 101 46.64 25.77 14.73
C LEU A 101 46.92 24.87 15.94
N ASN A 102 45.87 24.57 16.68
CA ASN A 102 45.85 23.35 17.48
C ASN A 102 45.06 22.32 16.64
N GLU A 103 45.74 21.23 16.34
CA GLU A 103 45.11 19.98 15.89
C GLU A 103 44.12 19.53 16.96
N THR A 104 42.87 19.79 16.77
CA THR A 104 41.80 19.14 17.50
C THR A 104 41.39 17.90 16.71
N ASN A 105 41.65 16.72 17.29
CA ASN A 105 41.08 15.45 16.95
C ASN A 105 39.59 15.62 16.66
N LEU A 106 39.19 15.56 15.38
CA LEU A 106 37.77 15.34 15.03
C LEU A 106 37.46 13.91 15.49
N ALA A 107 36.70 13.83 16.58
CA ALA A 107 35.93 12.62 16.87
C ALA A 107 35.03 12.30 15.67
N PRO A 108 34.84 11.02 15.31
CA PRO A 108 33.87 10.66 14.27
C PRO A 108 32.51 11.28 14.63
N PRO A 109 31.69 11.73 13.65
CA PRO A 109 30.38 12.26 13.96
C PRO A 109 29.63 11.22 14.81
N GLU A 110 29.13 11.63 15.97
CA GLU A 110 28.26 10.81 16.80
C GLU A 110 27.09 10.38 15.92
N MET A 111 27.05 9.10 15.56
CA MET A 111 25.95 8.49 14.85
C MET A 111 24.76 8.53 15.82
N ASP A 112 23.70 9.22 15.42
CA ASP A 112 22.48 9.40 16.20
C ASP A 112 22.03 8.04 16.77
N THR A 113 21.88 7.94 18.08
CA THR A 113 21.52 6.70 18.79
C THR A 113 20.25 6.05 18.21
N THR A 114 19.31 6.87 17.73
CA THR A 114 18.08 6.45 17.07
C THR A 114 18.34 5.67 15.78
N SER A 115 19.34 6.06 14.99
CA SER A 115 19.73 5.36 13.76
C SER A 115 20.40 4.02 14.04
N GLN A 116 21.17 3.91 15.11
CA GLN A 116 21.79 2.64 15.53
C GLN A 116 20.73 1.64 16.01
N ASP A 117 19.71 2.09 16.72
CA ASP A 117 18.61 1.25 17.19
C ASP A 117 17.79 0.70 16.01
N LEU A 118 17.50 1.50 14.99
CA LEU A 118 16.78 1.04 13.79
C LEU A 118 17.58 -0.01 13.01
N ALA A 119 18.88 0.22 12.78
CA ALA A 119 19.71 -0.72 12.05
C ALA A 119 19.82 -2.08 12.76
N GLN A 120 19.89 -2.08 14.09
CA GLN A 120 19.92 -3.33 14.88
C GLN A 120 18.56 -4.05 14.82
N LEU A 121 17.43 -3.32 14.91
CA LEU A 121 16.09 -3.91 14.79
C LEU A 121 15.89 -4.54 13.40
N LEU A 122 16.28 -3.83 12.34
CA LEU A 122 16.19 -4.34 10.97
C LEU A 122 17.04 -5.62 10.81
N LYS A 123 18.25 -5.63 11.33
CA LYS A 123 19.12 -6.81 11.30
C LYS A 123 18.50 -8.01 12.03
N ASN A 124 17.81 -7.78 13.15
CA ASN A 124 17.19 -8.84 13.94
C ASN A 124 15.91 -9.37 13.28
N ALA A 125 15.14 -8.48 12.61
CA ALA A 125 13.89 -8.84 11.97
C ALA A 125 14.05 -9.32 10.51
N ALA A 126 15.19 -9.10 9.87
CA ALA A 126 15.38 -9.44 8.47
C ALA A 126 15.33 -10.95 8.22
N MET A 127 14.68 -11.34 7.12
CA MET A 127 14.77 -12.67 6.52
C MET A 127 16.15 -12.85 5.88
N ASP A 128 16.49 -14.08 5.44
CA ASP A 128 17.77 -14.41 4.82
C ASP A 128 18.07 -13.57 3.56
N ASP A 129 17.04 -13.13 2.84
CA ASP A 129 17.15 -12.28 1.66
C ASP A 129 17.17 -10.77 1.98
N GLY A 130 17.23 -10.41 3.26
CA GLY A 130 17.19 -9.03 3.74
C GLY A 130 15.80 -8.39 3.73
N THR A 131 14.73 -9.17 3.60
CA THR A 131 13.36 -8.66 3.64
C THR A 131 12.86 -8.53 5.09
N VAL A 132 12.25 -7.38 5.42
CA VAL A 132 11.56 -7.13 6.69
C VAL A 132 10.09 -6.88 6.40
N ILE A 133 9.19 -7.57 7.12
CA ILE A 133 7.76 -7.23 7.12
C ILE A 133 7.58 -6.04 8.08
N MET A 134 6.88 -4.99 7.67
CA MET A 134 6.68 -3.84 8.54
C MET A 134 5.23 -3.36 8.52
N THR A 135 4.75 -2.95 9.69
CA THR A 135 3.45 -2.28 9.85
C THR A 135 3.61 -1.02 10.68
N SER A 136 2.62 -0.13 10.63
CA SER A 136 2.60 1.08 11.45
C SER A 136 1.34 1.14 12.29
N ILE A 137 1.48 1.62 13.53
CA ILE A 137 0.40 1.70 14.52
C ILE A 137 0.41 3.03 15.25
N ASN A 138 -0.78 3.45 15.70
CA ASN A 138 -0.97 4.53 16.66
C ASN A 138 -1.72 4.00 17.91
N GLU A 139 -1.94 4.85 18.91
CA GLU A 139 -2.63 4.51 20.17
C GLU A 139 -3.99 3.83 19.90
N ALA A 140 -4.81 4.36 18.98
CA ALA A 140 -6.14 3.80 18.70
C ALA A 140 -6.07 2.39 18.07
N TRP A 141 -5.12 2.15 17.18
CA TRP A 141 -4.95 0.85 16.53
C TRP A 141 -4.23 -0.18 17.41
N ALA A 142 -3.44 0.31 18.38
CA ALA A 142 -2.72 -0.52 19.34
C ALA A 142 -3.51 -0.79 20.62
N ALA A 143 -4.66 -0.16 20.84
CA ALA A 143 -5.49 -0.37 22.02
C ALA A 143 -5.85 -1.86 22.21
N PRO A 144 -6.05 -2.35 23.45
CA PRO A 144 -6.49 -3.71 23.69
C PRO A 144 -7.75 -4.06 22.88
N ASN A 145 -7.75 -5.25 22.26
CA ASN A 145 -8.80 -5.73 21.36
C ASN A 145 -9.01 -4.89 20.09
N SER A 146 -8.02 -4.10 19.69
CA SER A 146 -8.01 -3.30 18.46
C SER A 146 -7.28 -4.02 17.31
N LEU A 147 -6.92 -3.27 16.26
CA LEU A 147 -6.37 -3.83 15.01
C LEU A 147 -5.06 -4.60 15.23
N LEU A 148 -4.16 -4.11 16.09
CA LEU A 148 -2.89 -4.79 16.36
C LEU A 148 -3.11 -6.21 16.92
N ASP A 149 -4.07 -6.38 17.83
CA ASP A 149 -4.34 -7.70 18.42
C ASP A 149 -4.87 -8.67 17.35
N LEU A 150 -5.80 -8.21 16.47
CA LEU A 150 -6.32 -9.00 15.35
C LEU A 150 -5.23 -9.32 14.32
N PHE A 151 -4.37 -8.36 14.02
CA PHE A 151 -3.24 -8.54 13.12
C PHE A 151 -2.32 -9.65 13.61
N LEU A 152 -1.86 -9.57 14.86
CA LEU A 152 -0.98 -10.60 15.46
C LEU A 152 -1.69 -11.96 15.59
N GLU A 153 -2.98 -11.97 15.91
CA GLU A 153 -3.77 -13.20 15.99
C GLU A 153 -3.89 -13.89 14.64
N SER A 154 -4.04 -13.12 13.55
CA SER A 154 -4.18 -13.67 12.22
C SER A 154 -2.98 -14.50 11.77
N PHE A 155 -1.75 -14.12 12.13
CA PHE A 155 -0.55 -14.92 11.87
C PHE A 155 -0.54 -16.23 12.65
N ARG A 156 -1.00 -16.21 13.91
CA ARG A 156 -1.07 -17.40 14.75
C ARG A 156 -2.12 -18.39 14.25
N GLU A 157 -3.22 -17.87 13.72
CA GLU A 157 -4.30 -18.65 13.13
C GLU A 157 -4.07 -19.01 11.65
N GLY A 158 -3.04 -18.43 11.02
CA GLY A 158 -2.70 -18.67 9.63
C GLY A 158 -2.12 -20.06 9.37
N GLU A 159 -2.08 -20.47 8.12
CA GLU A 159 -1.50 -21.75 7.68
C GLU A 159 0.01 -21.58 7.48
N GLU A 160 0.80 -22.16 8.38
CA GLU A 160 2.28 -22.23 8.31
C GLU A 160 2.99 -20.87 8.22
N ILE A 161 2.41 -19.82 8.84
CA ILE A 161 2.96 -18.45 8.76
C ILE A 161 3.30 -17.82 10.12
N GLN A 162 3.10 -18.53 11.23
CA GLN A 162 3.38 -17.97 12.56
C GLN A 162 4.83 -17.50 12.71
N HIS A 163 5.79 -18.22 12.09
CA HIS A 163 7.20 -17.84 12.09
C HIS A 163 7.48 -16.49 11.41
N LEU A 164 6.59 -16.01 10.53
CA LEU A 164 6.75 -14.70 9.90
C LEU A 164 6.61 -13.55 10.91
N LEU A 165 6.04 -13.79 12.09
CA LEU A 165 6.01 -12.79 13.17
C LEU A 165 7.43 -12.40 13.62
N ASP A 166 8.40 -13.32 13.56
CA ASP A 166 9.80 -13.02 13.93
C ASP A 166 10.45 -12.00 12.97
N HIS A 167 9.82 -11.80 11.81
CA HIS A 167 10.28 -10.88 10.76
C HIS A 167 9.44 -9.60 10.68
N VAL A 168 8.49 -9.38 11.61
CA VAL A 168 7.65 -8.18 11.65
C VAL A 168 8.32 -7.09 12.48
N LEU A 169 8.54 -5.93 11.88
CA LEU A 169 8.89 -4.67 12.55
C LEU A 169 7.62 -3.83 12.71
N ILE A 170 7.25 -3.52 13.93
CA ILE A 170 6.10 -2.66 14.24
C ILE A 170 6.59 -1.24 14.52
N VAL A 171 6.18 -0.30 13.66
CA VAL A 171 6.52 1.11 13.76
C VAL A 171 5.43 1.85 14.52
N ALA A 172 5.72 2.24 15.76
CA ALA A 172 4.80 3.00 16.59
C ALA A 172 4.96 4.51 16.34
N MET A 173 3.84 5.19 16.09
CA MET A 173 3.80 6.61 15.76
C MET A 173 3.56 7.52 16.97
N ASP A 174 3.33 6.94 18.14
CA ASP A 174 3.17 7.64 19.42
C ASP A 174 3.66 6.79 20.60
N PRO A 175 3.95 7.39 21.76
CA PRO A 175 4.53 6.68 22.91
C PRO A 175 3.66 5.56 23.45
N LYS A 176 2.32 5.69 23.47
CA LYS A 176 1.43 4.66 24.02
C LYS A 176 1.36 3.45 23.08
N ALA A 177 1.33 3.68 21.77
CA ALA A 177 1.45 2.60 20.79
C ALA A 177 2.79 1.87 20.94
N PHE A 178 3.88 2.60 21.20
CA PHE A 178 5.19 2.00 21.42
C PHE A 178 5.25 1.14 22.68
N GLU A 179 4.74 1.63 23.81
CA GLU A 179 4.64 0.85 25.06
C GLU A 179 3.81 -0.42 24.85
N ARG A 180 2.65 -0.29 24.18
CA ARG A 180 1.79 -1.44 23.86
C ARG A 180 2.49 -2.44 22.95
N CYS A 181 3.18 -1.97 21.91
CA CYS A 181 3.95 -2.82 21.02
C CYS A 181 4.98 -3.64 21.82
N ARG A 182 5.79 -2.99 22.64
CA ARG A 182 6.83 -3.64 23.46
C ARG A 182 6.30 -4.70 24.41
N SER A 183 5.04 -4.57 24.83
CA SER A 183 4.39 -5.60 25.66
C SER A 183 3.94 -6.84 24.89
N LEU A 184 3.88 -6.78 23.54
CA LEU A 184 3.33 -7.83 22.69
C LEU A 184 4.33 -8.44 21.71
N HIS A 185 5.38 -7.66 21.32
CA HIS A 185 6.24 -7.99 20.19
C HIS A 185 7.68 -7.52 20.43
N PRO A 186 8.71 -8.31 20.01
CA PRO A 186 10.12 -7.97 20.26
C PRO A 186 10.64 -6.83 19.37
N HIS A 187 10.13 -6.68 18.15
CA HIS A 187 10.67 -5.73 17.17
C HIS A 187 9.77 -4.50 17.04
N CYS A 188 9.93 -3.56 17.97
CA CYS A 188 9.18 -2.30 18.01
C CYS A 188 10.12 -1.12 17.79
N TYR A 189 9.77 -0.25 16.86
CA TYR A 189 10.47 0.99 16.60
C TYR A 189 9.58 2.20 16.88
N PHE A 190 10.09 3.18 17.61
CA PHE A 190 9.37 4.44 17.83
C PHE A 190 9.78 5.44 16.75
N LEU A 191 8.84 5.78 15.86
CA LEU A 191 9.06 6.80 14.85
C LEU A 191 8.68 8.17 15.43
N GLU A 192 9.71 8.92 15.85
CA GLU A 192 9.51 10.28 16.33
C GLU A 192 9.08 11.19 15.17
N THR A 193 7.88 11.73 15.29
CA THR A 193 7.31 12.64 14.30
C THR A 193 7.21 14.03 14.87
N ARG A 194 7.98 14.97 14.29
CA ARG A 194 7.99 16.36 14.77
C ARG A 194 6.70 17.08 14.36
N GLY A 195 5.93 17.55 15.35
CA GLY A 195 4.87 18.54 15.16
C GLY A 195 3.49 18.02 14.78
N ALA A 196 3.23 16.71 14.75
CA ALA A 196 1.90 16.15 14.55
C ALA A 196 1.49 15.22 15.69
N ASP A 197 0.23 15.32 16.13
CA ASP A 197 -0.36 14.42 17.13
C ASP A 197 -1.02 13.23 16.42
N TYR A 198 -0.45 12.05 16.53
CA TYR A 198 -0.96 10.82 15.88
C TYR A 198 -1.74 9.90 16.83
N LYS A 199 -2.02 10.30 18.08
CA LYS A 199 -2.66 9.47 19.10
C LYS A 199 -4.06 8.97 18.75
N SER A 200 -4.85 9.80 18.05
CA SER A 200 -6.21 9.45 17.64
C SER A 200 -6.28 8.92 16.21
N GLU A 201 -7.36 8.21 15.90
CA GLU A 201 -7.71 7.90 14.52
C GLU A 201 -7.75 9.21 13.71
N LYS A 202 -7.02 9.24 12.59
CA LYS A 202 -7.01 10.41 11.71
C LYS A 202 -8.08 10.25 10.64
N ILE A 203 -8.89 11.29 10.50
CA ILE A 203 -9.90 11.33 9.46
C ILE A 203 -9.20 11.35 8.11
N TYR A 204 -9.62 10.47 7.22
CA TYR A 204 -9.09 10.32 5.87
C TYR A 204 -9.03 11.68 5.13
N MET A 205 -7.91 11.96 4.44
CA MET A 205 -7.61 13.18 3.70
C MET A 205 -7.47 14.48 4.52
N THR A 206 -7.48 14.43 5.86
CA THR A 206 -7.09 15.59 6.67
C THR A 206 -5.59 15.87 6.53
N LYS A 207 -5.17 17.09 6.86
CA LYS A 207 -3.75 17.48 6.82
C LYS A 207 -2.89 16.52 7.64
N ASP A 208 -3.29 16.21 8.87
CA ASP A 208 -2.55 15.31 9.76
C ASP A 208 -2.48 13.89 9.20
N TYR A 209 -3.57 13.40 8.57
CA TYR A 209 -3.56 12.11 7.88
C TYR A 209 -2.55 12.09 6.73
N LEU A 210 -2.53 13.13 5.90
CA LEU A 210 -1.59 13.23 4.79
C LEU A 210 -0.14 13.32 5.28
N GLU A 211 0.14 14.09 6.35
CA GLU A 211 1.48 14.14 6.95
C GLU A 211 1.92 12.77 7.45
N MET A 212 1.02 12.03 8.10
CA MET A 212 1.28 10.67 8.58
C MET A 212 1.63 9.73 7.42
N MET A 213 0.87 9.77 6.33
CA MET A 213 1.09 8.90 5.17
C MET A 213 2.40 9.23 4.43
N TRP A 214 2.70 10.51 4.23
CA TRP A 214 3.96 10.93 3.63
C TRP A 214 5.17 10.66 4.56
N GLY A 215 5.01 10.80 5.87
CA GLY A 215 6.01 10.41 6.87
C GLY A 215 6.33 8.92 6.81
N ARG A 216 5.30 8.06 6.72
CA ARG A 216 5.43 6.62 6.51
C ARG A 216 6.20 6.30 5.22
N ASN A 217 5.84 6.94 4.12
CA ASN A 217 6.52 6.77 2.83
C ASN A 217 8.00 7.20 2.90
N LYS A 218 8.32 8.27 3.65
CA LYS A 218 9.70 8.69 3.89
C LYS A 218 10.48 7.68 4.73
N PHE A 219 9.85 7.11 5.76
CA PHE A 219 10.46 6.05 6.57
C PHE A 219 10.75 4.80 5.72
N GLN A 220 9.84 4.39 4.84
CA GLN A 220 10.07 3.31 3.87
C GLN A 220 11.30 3.57 2.98
N GLN A 221 11.49 4.81 2.53
CA GLN A 221 12.71 5.20 1.80
C GLN A 221 13.97 4.97 2.63
N THR A 222 13.95 5.33 3.91
CA THR A 222 15.09 5.12 4.82
C THR A 222 15.45 3.63 4.93
N ILE A 223 14.45 2.73 5.01
CA ILE A 223 14.69 1.27 5.03
C ILE A 223 15.42 0.81 3.76
N LEU A 224 15.01 1.30 2.59
CA LEU A 224 15.67 0.99 1.31
C LEU A 224 17.10 1.54 1.25
N GLU A 225 17.33 2.75 1.76
CA GLU A 225 18.66 3.38 1.83
C GLU A 225 19.61 2.64 2.78
N LEU A 226 19.08 1.96 3.81
CA LEU A 226 19.81 1.06 4.68
C LEU A 226 20.11 -0.32 4.05
N GLY A 227 19.62 -0.58 2.83
CA GLY A 227 19.89 -1.80 2.08
C GLY A 227 18.91 -2.95 2.32
N TYR A 228 17.84 -2.74 3.08
CA TYR A 228 16.83 -3.76 3.35
C TYR A 228 15.67 -3.71 2.37
N ASN A 229 15.23 -4.88 1.92
CA ASN A 229 13.93 -5.02 1.28
C ASN A 229 12.86 -4.86 2.36
N PHE A 230 11.68 -4.38 2.00
CA PHE A 230 10.56 -4.40 2.92
C PHE A 230 9.28 -4.92 2.27
N LEU A 231 8.42 -5.51 3.08
CA LEU A 231 7.02 -5.73 2.79
C LEU A 231 6.21 -4.94 3.81
N PHE A 232 5.69 -3.80 3.40
CA PHE A 232 4.75 -3.03 4.20
C PHE A 232 3.36 -3.67 4.16
N THR A 233 2.73 -3.77 5.32
CA THR A 233 1.35 -4.22 5.48
C THR A 233 0.63 -3.29 6.44
N ASP A 234 -0.55 -2.77 6.06
CA ASP A 234 -1.39 -2.04 7.00
C ASP A 234 -1.84 -2.98 8.13
N VAL A 235 -2.02 -2.43 9.33
CA VAL A 235 -2.40 -3.21 10.53
C VAL A 235 -3.84 -3.76 10.46
N ASP A 236 -4.66 -3.28 9.52
CA ASP A 236 -6.00 -3.77 9.21
C ASP A 236 -6.02 -4.79 8.06
N ILE A 237 -4.89 -5.44 7.82
CA ILE A 237 -4.74 -6.60 6.93
C ILE A 237 -4.54 -7.86 7.78
N LEU A 238 -5.45 -8.81 7.68
CA LEU A 238 -5.28 -10.13 8.29
C LEU A 238 -4.52 -11.07 7.37
N TRP A 239 -3.59 -11.83 7.96
CA TRP A 239 -2.72 -12.76 7.25
C TRP A 239 -3.13 -14.21 7.53
N PHE A 240 -3.32 -15.00 6.47
CA PHE A 240 -3.76 -16.39 6.56
C PHE A 240 -2.82 -17.37 5.89
N ARG A 241 -2.10 -16.95 4.84
CA ARG A 241 -1.04 -17.71 4.17
C ARG A 241 0.10 -16.78 3.78
N ASN A 242 1.23 -17.34 3.40
CA ASN A 242 2.41 -16.57 3.01
C ASN A 242 2.22 -15.90 1.63
N PRO A 243 2.00 -14.57 1.56
CA PRO A 243 1.79 -13.85 0.31
C PRO A 243 3.09 -13.62 -0.49
N LEU A 244 4.26 -13.75 0.15
CA LEU A 244 5.56 -13.58 -0.52
C LEU A 244 5.74 -14.54 -1.69
N ARG A 245 5.08 -15.72 -1.65
CA ARG A 245 5.09 -16.71 -2.74
C ARG A 245 4.47 -16.21 -4.04
N HIS A 246 3.71 -15.13 -4.02
CA HIS A 246 3.06 -14.52 -5.17
C HIS A 246 3.80 -13.29 -5.71
N ILE A 247 4.93 -12.93 -5.10
CA ILE A 247 5.81 -11.86 -5.55
C ILE A 247 6.83 -12.46 -6.55
N ALA A 248 6.80 -11.97 -7.78
CA ALA A 248 7.71 -12.45 -8.81
C ALA A 248 9.15 -11.98 -8.52
N ILE A 249 10.12 -12.88 -8.67
CA ILE A 249 11.55 -12.61 -8.43
C ILE A 249 12.05 -11.39 -9.22
N ALA A 250 11.51 -11.18 -10.43
CA ALA A 250 11.89 -10.06 -11.29
C ALA A 250 11.28 -8.71 -10.88
N SER A 251 10.32 -8.69 -9.94
CA SER A 251 9.66 -7.46 -9.51
C SER A 251 10.58 -6.64 -8.60
N HIS A 252 10.62 -5.33 -8.84
CA HIS A 252 11.26 -4.37 -7.96
C HIS A 252 10.28 -3.85 -6.92
N ILE A 253 9.03 -3.65 -7.34
CA ILE A 253 7.89 -3.26 -6.51
C ILE A 253 6.76 -4.25 -6.79
N ALA A 254 6.16 -4.83 -5.74
CA ALA A 254 4.91 -5.58 -5.84
C ALA A 254 3.88 -4.93 -4.92
N ILE A 255 2.72 -4.56 -5.46
CA ILE A 255 1.70 -3.78 -4.75
C ILE A 255 0.33 -4.44 -4.88
N SER A 256 -0.46 -4.43 -3.80
CA SER A 256 -1.84 -4.89 -3.88
C SER A 256 -2.72 -3.93 -4.70
N SER A 257 -3.91 -4.38 -5.03
CA SER A 257 -4.87 -3.61 -5.83
C SER A 257 -6.18 -3.47 -5.09
N ASP A 258 -6.79 -2.26 -5.16
CA ASP A 258 -8.21 -2.11 -4.80
C ASP A 258 -9.08 -2.82 -5.83
N PHE A 259 -8.71 -2.71 -7.11
CA PHE A 259 -9.33 -3.42 -8.23
C PHE A 259 -8.25 -3.98 -9.15
N PHE A 260 -8.17 -5.30 -9.23
CA PHE A 260 -7.26 -6.03 -10.10
C PHE A 260 -7.96 -6.37 -11.42
N VAL A 261 -7.32 -6.00 -12.54
CA VAL A 261 -7.91 -6.15 -13.89
C VAL A 261 -7.50 -7.45 -14.60
N GLY A 262 -6.88 -8.40 -13.88
CA GLY A 262 -6.53 -9.72 -14.40
C GLY A 262 -5.13 -9.84 -15.01
N ASP A 263 -4.36 -8.74 -15.09
CA ASP A 263 -2.98 -8.72 -15.60
C ASP A 263 -2.06 -8.06 -14.55
N PRO A 264 -1.12 -8.82 -13.94
CA PRO A 264 -0.22 -8.29 -12.92
C PRO A 264 0.79 -7.25 -13.42
N ASP A 265 1.08 -7.20 -14.71
CA ASP A 265 1.99 -6.23 -15.29
C ASP A 265 1.27 -4.96 -15.81
N SER A 266 -0.05 -4.94 -15.77
CA SER A 266 -0.86 -3.82 -16.27
C SER A 266 -0.86 -2.63 -15.30
N LEU A 267 -0.36 -1.48 -15.75
CA LEU A 267 -0.35 -0.23 -14.99
C LEU A 267 -1.75 0.43 -14.86
N VAL A 268 -2.81 -0.14 -15.45
CA VAL A 268 -4.19 0.31 -15.24
C VAL A 268 -4.82 -0.24 -13.96
N ASN A 269 -4.17 -1.21 -13.30
CA ASN A 269 -4.58 -1.65 -11.97
C ASN A 269 -4.62 -0.47 -10.99
N PHE A 270 -5.58 -0.52 -10.06
CA PHE A 270 -5.74 0.49 -9.01
C PHE A 270 -4.87 0.10 -7.80
N PRO A 271 -3.73 0.77 -7.57
CA PRO A 271 -2.81 0.42 -6.50
C PRO A 271 -3.43 0.64 -5.13
N ASN A 272 -3.11 -0.25 -4.18
CA ASN A 272 -3.39 -0.07 -2.77
C ASN A 272 -2.07 -0.15 -1.98
N GLY A 273 -1.66 0.96 -1.39
CA GLY A 273 -0.39 1.09 -0.65
C GLY A 273 -0.39 0.39 0.72
N GLY A 274 -1.52 -0.20 1.13
CA GLY A 274 -1.62 -0.95 2.38
C GLY A 274 -0.90 -2.29 2.35
N PHE A 275 -0.58 -2.83 1.16
CA PHE A 275 0.28 -3.99 1.01
C PHE A 275 1.26 -3.77 -0.13
N LEU A 276 2.54 -3.60 0.23
CA LEU A 276 3.57 -3.10 -0.69
C LEU A 276 4.93 -3.73 -0.38
N TYR A 277 5.41 -4.59 -1.27
CA TYR A 277 6.78 -5.09 -1.27
C TYR A 277 7.67 -4.22 -2.14
N VAL A 278 8.86 -3.88 -1.63
CA VAL A 278 9.89 -3.16 -2.39
C VAL A 278 11.24 -3.80 -2.14
N ARG A 279 11.92 -4.16 -3.23
CA ARG A 279 13.30 -4.61 -3.19
C ARG A 279 14.23 -3.40 -3.09
N SER A 280 15.19 -3.44 -2.17
CA SER A 280 16.22 -2.41 -2.06
C SER A 280 17.21 -2.52 -3.22
N CYS A 281 17.31 -1.46 -4.00
CA CYS A 281 18.34 -1.23 -5.01
C CYS A 281 18.35 0.27 -5.38
N GLU A 282 19.39 0.72 -6.07
CA GLU A 282 19.50 2.12 -6.50
C GLU A 282 18.25 2.64 -7.22
N ARG A 283 17.63 1.80 -8.06
CA ARG A 283 16.43 2.19 -8.85
C ARG A 283 15.22 2.43 -7.96
N THR A 284 15.00 1.61 -6.95
CA THR A 284 13.86 1.77 -6.03
C THR A 284 14.09 2.88 -5.01
N VAL A 285 15.32 3.10 -4.55
CA VAL A 285 15.69 4.27 -3.76
C VAL A 285 15.42 5.55 -4.57
N GLU A 286 15.86 5.59 -5.83
CA GLU A 286 15.61 6.74 -6.71
C GLU A 286 14.12 6.92 -7.04
N PHE A 287 13.36 5.81 -7.17
CA PHE A 287 11.91 5.84 -7.33
C PHE A 287 11.24 6.53 -6.12
N TYR A 288 11.63 6.15 -4.88
CA TYR A 288 11.10 6.74 -3.66
C TYR A 288 11.45 8.22 -3.51
N LYS A 289 12.70 8.62 -3.85
CA LYS A 289 13.10 10.03 -3.87
C LYS A 289 12.20 10.85 -4.80
N ASN A 290 11.98 10.36 -6.02
CA ASN A 290 11.10 11.03 -6.98
C ASN A 290 9.63 11.02 -6.53
N TRP A 291 9.17 9.97 -5.85
CA TRP A 291 7.83 9.90 -5.28
C TRP A 291 7.65 10.97 -4.18
N GLN A 292 8.62 11.10 -3.26
CA GLN A 292 8.62 12.17 -2.25
C GLN A 292 8.61 13.58 -2.88
N LEU A 293 9.47 13.84 -3.87
CA LEU A 293 9.50 15.12 -4.59
C LEU A 293 8.18 15.41 -5.32
N SER A 294 7.46 14.37 -5.73
CA SER A 294 6.17 14.53 -6.41
C SER A 294 5.06 15.04 -5.47
N ARG A 295 5.27 15.02 -4.15
CA ARG A 295 4.36 15.64 -3.17
C ARG A 295 4.13 17.13 -3.46
N ASP A 296 5.20 17.86 -3.77
CA ASP A 296 5.13 19.29 -4.06
C ASP A 296 4.45 19.58 -5.41
N LYS A 297 4.60 18.65 -6.37
CA LYS A 297 3.92 18.72 -7.67
C LYS A 297 2.41 18.45 -7.56
N TYR A 298 2.00 17.67 -6.57
CA TYR A 298 0.59 17.27 -6.36
C TYR A 298 0.13 17.59 -4.92
N PRO A 299 0.04 18.88 -4.55
CA PRO A 299 -0.29 19.28 -3.19
C PRO A 299 -1.67 18.77 -2.76
N GLY A 300 -1.80 18.36 -1.51
CA GLY A 300 -3.04 17.86 -0.93
C GLY A 300 -3.46 16.46 -1.38
N LYS A 301 -2.64 15.76 -2.17
CA LYS A 301 -2.90 14.37 -2.55
C LYS A 301 -2.23 13.39 -1.60
N HIS A 302 -2.94 12.29 -1.37
CA HIS A 302 -2.46 11.10 -0.67
C HIS A 302 -1.30 10.45 -1.46
N GLU A 303 -0.30 9.85 -0.78
CA GLU A 303 0.86 9.25 -1.43
C GLU A 303 0.50 8.16 -2.44
N GLN A 304 -0.52 7.33 -2.15
CA GLN A 304 -1.02 6.31 -3.08
C GLN A 304 -1.60 6.93 -4.36
N ASN A 305 -2.33 8.06 -4.24
CA ASN A 305 -2.86 8.76 -5.41
C ASN A 305 -1.72 9.32 -6.26
N VAL A 306 -0.67 9.84 -5.62
CA VAL A 306 0.52 10.33 -6.31
C VAL A 306 1.26 9.17 -6.97
N PHE A 307 1.45 8.03 -6.27
CA PHE A 307 2.01 6.81 -6.88
C PHE A 307 1.26 6.42 -8.16
N ASN A 308 -0.07 6.42 -8.12
CA ASN A 308 -0.89 6.07 -9.28
C ASN A 308 -0.67 7.01 -10.47
N LEU A 309 -0.38 8.30 -10.22
CA LEU A 309 -0.10 9.28 -11.26
C LEU A 309 1.30 9.13 -11.87
N ILE A 310 2.31 8.77 -11.06
CA ILE A 310 3.72 8.78 -11.47
C ILE A 310 4.25 7.38 -11.85
N LYS A 311 3.55 6.30 -11.49
CA LYS A 311 4.03 4.92 -11.64
C LYS A 311 4.48 4.59 -13.07
N GLY A 312 3.73 5.04 -14.08
CA GLY A 312 4.05 4.78 -15.49
C GLY A 312 5.33 5.47 -15.96
N GLU A 313 5.44 6.77 -15.67
CA GLU A 313 6.63 7.56 -16.00
C GLU A 313 7.88 7.03 -15.29
N LEU A 314 7.78 6.86 -13.95
CA LEU A 314 8.93 6.45 -13.15
C LEU A 314 9.37 5.02 -13.46
N SER A 315 8.43 4.10 -13.66
CA SER A 315 8.75 2.70 -13.99
C SER A 315 9.52 2.62 -15.32
N ALA A 316 9.09 3.35 -16.34
CA ALA A 316 9.77 3.41 -17.63
C ALA A 316 11.15 4.07 -17.53
N ARG A 317 11.24 5.25 -16.90
CA ARG A 317 12.45 6.05 -16.77
C ARG A 317 13.54 5.36 -15.95
N LEU A 318 13.16 4.75 -14.81
CA LEU A 318 14.10 4.12 -13.89
C LEU A 318 14.23 2.60 -14.13
N LYS A 319 13.51 2.06 -15.12
CA LYS A 319 13.45 0.61 -15.40
C LYS A 319 13.08 -0.21 -14.16
N VAL A 320 12.13 0.29 -13.38
CA VAL A 320 11.56 -0.37 -12.23
C VAL A 320 10.39 -1.23 -12.69
N LYS A 321 10.46 -2.55 -12.47
CA LYS A 321 9.33 -3.44 -12.73
C LYS A 321 8.35 -3.38 -11.57
N ILE A 322 7.12 -2.98 -11.83
CA ILE A 322 6.00 -2.97 -10.89
C ILE A 322 5.10 -4.15 -11.20
N GLN A 323 4.79 -4.95 -10.19
CA GLN A 323 3.82 -6.04 -10.24
C GLN A 323 2.60 -5.66 -9.39
N PHE A 324 1.41 -5.87 -9.93
CA PHE A 324 0.18 -5.80 -9.15
C PHE A 324 -0.23 -7.20 -8.68
N LEU A 325 -0.51 -7.33 -7.38
CA LEU A 325 -0.89 -8.61 -6.80
C LEU A 325 -2.37 -8.89 -7.07
N ASP A 326 -2.65 -10.13 -7.49
CA ASP A 326 -4.00 -10.61 -7.75
C ASP A 326 -4.82 -10.63 -6.45
N THR A 327 -5.99 -10.00 -6.48
CA THR A 327 -6.95 -9.97 -5.36
C THR A 327 -7.47 -11.35 -4.96
N ALA A 328 -7.31 -12.35 -5.81
CA ALA A 328 -7.56 -13.74 -5.41
C ALA A 328 -6.62 -14.24 -4.30
N TYR A 329 -5.45 -13.64 -4.13
CA TYR A 329 -4.47 -13.93 -3.08
C TYR A 329 -4.36 -12.81 -2.06
N CYS A 330 -4.17 -11.57 -2.52
CA CYS A 330 -4.14 -10.38 -1.67
C CYS A 330 -5.50 -9.69 -1.74
N SER A 331 -6.47 -10.28 -1.04
CA SER A 331 -7.87 -9.88 -1.05
C SER A 331 -8.12 -8.63 -0.22
N GLY A 332 -9.21 -7.93 -0.51
CA GLY A 332 -9.69 -6.80 0.28
C GLY A 332 -11.17 -6.53 0.05
N PHE A 333 -11.77 -5.69 0.89
CA PHE A 333 -13.22 -5.41 0.81
C PHE A 333 -13.60 -4.66 -0.48
N CYS A 334 -12.67 -3.96 -1.13
CA CYS A 334 -12.91 -3.37 -2.45
C CYS A 334 -13.16 -4.42 -3.53
N GLN A 335 -12.44 -5.54 -3.49
CA GLN A 335 -12.58 -6.68 -4.40
C GLN A 335 -12.29 -7.97 -3.63
N LEU A 336 -13.33 -8.49 -2.96
CA LEU A 336 -13.21 -9.63 -2.06
C LEU A 336 -13.11 -10.95 -2.84
N ALA A 337 -12.04 -11.72 -2.56
CA ALA A 337 -11.85 -13.06 -3.12
C ALA A 337 -12.88 -14.03 -2.54
N LYS A 338 -13.49 -14.84 -3.40
CA LYS A 338 -14.52 -15.81 -3.01
C LYS A 338 -13.94 -17.15 -2.56
N ASP A 339 -12.76 -17.52 -3.05
CA ASP A 339 -12.14 -18.82 -2.79
C ASP A 339 -11.15 -18.74 -1.62
N LEU A 340 -11.60 -19.18 -0.43
CA LEU A 340 -10.78 -19.21 0.77
C LEU A 340 -9.54 -20.13 0.65
N ASN A 341 -9.53 -21.07 -0.32
CA ASN A 341 -8.35 -21.94 -0.54
C ASN A 341 -7.15 -21.18 -1.12
N ARG A 342 -7.39 -20.02 -1.74
CA ARG A 342 -6.36 -19.22 -2.39
C ARG A 342 -5.90 -18.01 -1.58
N VAL A 343 -6.79 -17.45 -0.74
CA VAL A 343 -6.54 -16.20 -0.03
C VAL A 343 -5.33 -16.30 0.90
N CYS A 344 -4.41 -15.36 0.76
CA CYS A 344 -3.27 -15.18 1.66
C CYS A 344 -3.52 -14.08 2.68
N THR A 345 -4.10 -12.95 2.25
CA THR A 345 -4.41 -11.81 3.12
C THR A 345 -5.79 -11.24 2.83
N VAL A 346 -6.41 -10.58 3.82
CA VAL A 346 -7.66 -9.83 3.64
C VAL A 346 -7.52 -8.45 4.26
N HIS A 347 -7.69 -7.41 3.47
CA HIS A 347 -7.59 -6.00 3.84
C HIS A 347 -8.97 -5.38 4.05
N ALA A 348 -9.16 -4.67 5.16
CA ALA A 348 -10.34 -3.84 5.38
C ALA A 348 -10.22 -2.49 4.64
N ASN A 349 -9.78 -2.53 3.35
CA ASN A 349 -9.84 -1.38 2.44
C ASN A 349 -11.31 -1.09 2.06
N CYS A 350 -11.60 0.05 1.43
CA CYS A 350 -12.98 0.46 1.13
C CYS A 350 -13.91 0.43 2.37
N CYS A 351 -13.35 0.61 3.57
CA CYS A 351 -14.06 0.69 4.84
C CYS A 351 -13.56 1.90 5.63
N ILE A 352 -14.46 2.77 6.03
CA ILE A 352 -14.14 3.97 6.78
C ILE A 352 -14.50 3.77 8.25
N GLY A 353 -13.58 4.17 9.14
CA GLY A 353 -13.78 4.15 10.58
C GLY A 353 -13.34 2.86 11.25
N LEU A 354 -12.69 3.01 12.40
CA LEU A 354 -12.10 1.92 13.18
C LEU A 354 -13.15 0.89 13.61
N ALA A 355 -14.32 1.34 14.04
CA ALA A 355 -15.37 0.44 14.54
C ALA A 355 -15.88 -0.55 13.46
N GLY A 356 -16.11 -0.04 12.23
CA GLY A 356 -16.51 -0.88 11.09
C GLY A 356 -15.43 -1.89 10.72
N LYS A 357 -14.18 -1.43 10.62
CA LYS A 357 -13.02 -2.30 10.35
C LYS A 357 -12.89 -3.42 11.39
N LEU A 358 -12.97 -3.09 12.67
CA LEU A 358 -12.87 -4.07 13.76
C LEU A 358 -14.01 -5.10 13.72
N HIS A 359 -15.24 -4.66 13.44
CA HIS A 359 -16.39 -5.56 13.34
C HIS A 359 -16.17 -6.59 12.22
N ASP A 360 -15.87 -6.11 11.01
CA ASP A 360 -15.79 -6.97 9.85
C ASP A 360 -14.52 -7.83 9.85
N LEU A 361 -13.38 -7.31 10.32
CA LEU A 361 -12.16 -8.13 10.46
C LEU A 361 -12.30 -9.23 11.50
N ARG A 362 -13.04 -9.03 12.60
CA ARG A 362 -13.37 -10.11 13.53
C ARG A 362 -14.20 -11.20 12.84
N SER A 363 -15.15 -10.81 12.01
CA SER A 363 -15.95 -11.74 11.21
C SER A 363 -15.08 -12.52 10.21
N VAL A 364 -14.17 -11.85 9.51
CA VAL A 364 -13.16 -12.49 8.63
C VAL A 364 -12.36 -13.54 9.40
N LEU A 365 -11.84 -13.19 10.58
CA LEU A 365 -11.04 -14.12 11.38
C LEU A 365 -11.86 -15.31 11.87
N GLN A 366 -13.13 -15.10 12.25
CA GLN A 366 -14.03 -16.18 12.63
C GLN A 366 -14.34 -17.11 11.45
N ASP A 367 -14.60 -16.57 10.26
CA ASP A 367 -14.85 -17.37 9.06
C ASP A 367 -13.63 -18.18 8.67
N TRP A 368 -12.44 -17.58 8.80
CA TRP A 368 -11.17 -18.29 8.61
C TRP A 368 -11.01 -19.45 9.59
N LYS A 369 -11.28 -19.25 10.88
CA LYS A 369 -11.23 -20.32 11.91
C LYS A 369 -12.21 -21.45 11.59
N LYS A 370 -13.43 -21.13 11.15
CA LYS A 370 -14.41 -22.15 10.70
C LYS A 370 -13.88 -22.94 9.48
N TYR A 371 -13.33 -22.22 8.50
CA TYR A 371 -12.70 -22.85 7.33
C TYR A 371 -11.56 -23.78 7.76
N ARG A 372 -10.68 -23.33 8.65
CA ARG A 372 -9.57 -24.14 9.18
C ARG A 372 -10.03 -25.40 9.92
N ALA A 373 -11.10 -25.33 10.66
CA ALA A 373 -11.69 -26.46 11.39
C ALA A 373 -12.37 -27.48 10.45
N GLY A 374 -12.72 -27.10 9.23
CA GLY A 374 -13.33 -28.00 8.24
C GLY A 374 -12.34 -29.02 7.70
N SER A 375 -12.85 -30.23 7.35
CA SER A 375 -12.07 -31.25 6.66
C SER A 375 -11.62 -30.77 5.27
N LEU A 376 -10.58 -31.39 4.71
CA LEU A 376 -10.11 -31.08 3.36
C LEU A 376 -11.24 -31.24 2.31
N ALA A 377 -12.03 -32.29 2.42
CA ALA A 377 -13.17 -32.53 1.54
C ALA A 377 -14.19 -31.36 1.61
N GLU A 378 -14.54 -30.89 2.80
CA GLU A 378 -15.45 -29.76 2.96
C GLU A 378 -14.88 -28.43 2.41
N ARG A 379 -13.56 -28.16 2.59
CA ARG A 379 -12.91 -27.00 2.03
C ARG A 379 -12.95 -26.98 0.51
N MET A 380 -12.79 -28.14 -0.12
CA MET A 380 -12.82 -28.28 -1.58
C MET A 380 -14.22 -28.14 -2.20
N THR A 381 -15.31 -28.26 -1.40
CA THR A 381 -16.69 -28.10 -1.90
C THR A 381 -17.12 -26.65 -2.12
N GLY A 382 -16.33 -25.66 -1.70
CA GLY A 382 -16.73 -24.24 -1.70
C GLY A 382 -17.82 -23.89 -0.67
N LYS A 383 -18.02 -24.78 0.33
CA LYS A 383 -19.00 -24.58 1.41
C LYS A 383 -18.70 -23.35 2.27
N PHE A 384 -17.41 -23.03 2.46
CA PHE A 384 -16.98 -21.92 3.28
C PHE A 384 -16.96 -20.62 2.48
N GLN A 385 -17.61 -19.60 3.03
CA GLN A 385 -17.70 -18.26 2.43
C GLN A 385 -17.45 -17.22 3.51
N TRP A 386 -17.02 -16.02 3.08
CA TRP A 386 -16.95 -14.85 3.93
C TRP A 386 -18.34 -14.34 4.28
N THR A 387 -18.54 -13.94 5.53
CA THR A 387 -19.76 -13.23 5.98
C THR A 387 -19.61 -11.71 5.88
N VAL A 388 -18.52 -11.23 5.30
CA VAL A 388 -18.17 -9.82 5.13
C VAL A 388 -18.26 -9.39 3.64
N PRO A 389 -18.32 -8.07 3.35
CA PRO A 389 -18.47 -6.99 4.32
C PRO A 389 -19.88 -7.00 4.97
N GLY A 390 -19.93 -6.67 6.27
CA GLY A 390 -21.17 -6.57 7.03
C GLY A 390 -21.55 -5.12 7.32
N ILE A 391 -20.63 -4.37 7.97
CA ILE A 391 -20.78 -2.94 8.28
C ILE A 391 -20.00 -2.07 7.29
N CYS A 392 -18.88 -2.55 6.77
CA CYS A 392 -18.13 -1.87 5.72
C CYS A 392 -18.90 -1.92 4.40
N ILE A 393 -19.98 -1.13 4.31
CA ILE A 393 -20.83 -1.02 3.11
C ILE A 393 -20.26 0.12 2.23
N HIS A 394 -20.23 -0.13 0.94
CA HIS A 394 -19.77 0.81 -0.11
C HIS A 394 -20.89 1.70 -0.61
#